data_87efa4a3f937d1cc65ce06d7df91f7cb
#
_entry.id   87efa4a3f937d1cc65ce06d7df91f7cb
#
_cell.length_a   1.000
_cell.length_b   1.000
_cell.length_c   1.000
_cell.angle_alpha   90.00
_cell.angle_beta   90.00
_cell.angle_gamma   90.00
#
_symmetry.space_group_name_H-M   'P 1'
#
loop_
_entity.id
_entity.type
_entity.pdbx_description
1 polymer ?
#
loop_
_entity_poly.entity_id
_entity_poly.type
_entity_poly.pdbx_seq_one_letter_code
_entity_poly.pdbx_strand_id
1 'polypeptide(L)'
;MKENTLERSISRYFGMTPNEPIRVNGSLGEVIYISMLRTPENIPFIGHRLGSVNQLDVYEICSEDFKDWRILFFDLYWLQKDKYAPSGLTLSLNDCPLISAINKFSSTFPNDFLPLVMDATKDLLGLTAVRTTIREIDYSLSSRPEHHNAILKKILVEVRAEGIGPDG
;
A
#
# COMPACT_ATOMS: atom_id res chain seq x y z
N MET A 1 -5.88 -11.89 -18.37
CA MET A 1 -4.96 -10.84 -17.86
C MET A 1 -4.85 -9.74 -18.90
N LYS A 2 -4.93 -8.50 -18.51
CA LYS A 2 -4.93 -7.35 -19.43
C LYS A 2 -3.50 -6.92 -19.74
N GLU A 3 -3.21 -6.60 -21.00
CA GLU A 3 -1.92 -6.07 -21.42
C GLU A 3 -1.90 -4.55 -21.38
N ASN A 4 -0.80 -3.98 -20.94
CA ASN A 4 -0.60 -2.53 -20.83
C ASN A 4 0.05 -2.01 -22.14
N THR A 5 -0.70 -2.02 -23.22
CA THR A 5 -0.18 -1.72 -24.57
C THR A 5 -0.18 -0.25 -24.97
N LEU A 6 -0.76 0.64 -24.15
CA LEU A 6 -0.83 2.07 -24.46
C LEU A 6 -0.28 2.89 -23.31
N GLU A 7 0.49 3.93 -23.62
CA GLU A 7 0.85 4.95 -22.63
C GLU A 7 -0.42 5.51 -22.01
N ARG A 8 -0.53 5.38 -20.70
CA ARG A 8 -1.67 5.81 -19.93
C ARG A 8 -1.54 7.28 -19.60
N SER A 9 -2.55 8.07 -19.97
CA SER A 9 -2.68 9.41 -19.42
C SER A 9 -3.04 9.32 -17.95
N ILE A 10 -2.27 9.94 -17.09
CA ILE A 10 -2.50 9.96 -15.63
C ILE A 10 -2.89 11.36 -15.17
N SER A 11 -3.89 11.41 -14.28
CA SER A 11 -4.30 12.65 -13.61
C SER A 11 -3.65 12.78 -12.22
N ARG A 12 -3.90 13.91 -11.56
CA ARG A 12 -3.52 14.13 -10.16
C ARG A 12 -4.19 13.14 -9.18
N TYR A 13 -5.22 12.42 -9.62
CA TYR A 13 -5.95 11.45 -8.81
C TYR A 13 -5.46 10.00 -9.00
N PHE A 14 -4.47 9.81 -9.87
CA PHE A 14 -3.92 8.49 -10.16
C PHE A 14 -3.58 7.72 -8.87
N GLY A 15 -4.11 6.51 -8.79
CA GLY A 15 -3.93 5.60 -7.64
C GLY A 15 -4.78 5.95 -6.41
N MET A 16 -5.36 7.15 -6.33
CA MET A 16 -6.08 7.64 -5.16
C MET A 16 -7.60 7.61 -5.31
N THR A 17 -8.10 7.15 -6.44
CA THR A 17 -9.53 6.96 -6.71
C THR A 17 -9.80 5.65 -7.42
N PRO A 18 -11.00 5.07 -7.27
CA PRO A 18 -11.36 3.83 -7.98
C PRO A 18 -11.37 3.96 -9.51
N ASN A 19 -11.51 5.18 -10.02
CA ASN A 19 -11.56 5.42 -11.48
C ASN A 19 -10.17 5.38 -12.13
N GLU A 20 -9.11 5.60 -11.37
CA GLU A 20 -7.73 5.56 -11.84
C GLU A 20 -6.85 4.70 -10.92
N PRO A 21 -7.15 3.39 -10.80
CA PRO A 21 -6.37 2.51 -9.94
C PRO A 21 -4.97 2.28 -10.47
N ILE A 22 -4.06 1.93 -9.58
CA ILE A 22 -2.72 1.47 -9.93
C ILE A 22 -2.84 0.04 -10.46
N ARG A 23 -2.27 -0.21 -11.63
CA ARG A 23 -2.27 -1.52 -12.29
C ARG A 23 -1.06 -2.33 -11.87
N VAL A 24 -1.28 -3.53 -11.37
CA VAL A 24 -0.21 -4.43 -10.91
C VAL A 24 -0.52 -5.88 -11.27
N ASN A 25 0.47 -6.74 -11.14
CA ASN A 25 0.33 -8.17 -11.33
C ASN A 25 0.20 -8.88 -9.98
N GLY A 26 -1.04 -9.09 -9.56
CA GLY A 26 -1.35 -9.84 -8.33
C GLY A 26 -1.00 -9.10 -7.04
N SER A 27 -1.27 -9.75 -5.91
CA SER A 27 -1.04 -9.20 -4.58
C SER A 27 0.45 -8.95 -4.25
N LEU A 28 1.35 -9.76 -4.79
CA LEU A 28 2.78 -9.48 -4.68
C LEU A 28 3.16 -8.18 -5.42
N GLY A 29 2.52 -7.92 -6.55
CA GLY A 29 2.70 -6.68 -7.31
C GLY A 29 2.33 -5.42 -6.51
N GLU A 30 1.29 -5.48 -5.67
CA GLU A 30 0.92 -4.39 -4.76
C GLU A 30 2.01 -4.09 -3.74
N VAL A 31 2.49 -5.13 -3.07
CA VAL A 31 3.55 -5.01 -2.04
C VAL A 31 4.84 -4.46 -2.66
N ILE A 32 5.23 -4.96 -3.83
CA ILE A 32 6.39 -4.45 -4.57
C ILE A 32 6.21 -2.98 -4.93
N TYR A 33 5.04 -2.61 -5.46
CA TYR A 33 4.77 -1.23 -5.84
C TYR A 33 4.86 -0.28 -4.63
N ILE A 34 4.23 -0.62 -3.50
CA ILE A 34 4.28 0.17 -2.28
C ILE A 34 5.73 0.30 -1.77
N SER A 35 6.52 -0.76 -1.86
CA SER A 35 7.93 -0.74 -1.44
C SER A 35 8.80 0.24 -2.24
N MET A 36 8.37 0.58 -3.45
CA MET A 36 9.08 1.50 -4.34
C MET A 36 8.67 2.96 -4.17
N LEU A 37 7.56 3.23 -3.52
CA LEU A 37 7.07 4.60 -3.30
C LEU A 37 7.98 5.38 -2.36
N ARG A 38 8.18 6.65 -2.72
CA ARG A 38 8.97 7.61 -1.92
C ARG A 38 8.29 8.97 -1.89
N THR A 39 8.41 9.65 -0.76
CA THR A 39 8.10 11.08 -0.66
C THR A 39 9.13 11.90 -1.44
N PRO A 40 8.89 13.21 -1.68
CA PRO A 40 9.91 14.09 -2.25
C PRO A 40 11.23 14.11 -1.48
N GLU A 41 11.19 13.86 -0.16
CA GLU A 41 12.35 13.75 0.72
C GLU A 41 12.98 12.35 0.70
N ASN A 42 12.56 11.48 -0.21
CA ASN A 42 13.02 10.10 -0.36
C ASN A 42 12.69 9.17 0.82
N ILE A 43 11.61 9.45 1.55
CA ILE A 43 11.14 8.63 2.67
C ILE A 43 10.25 7.49 2.14
N PRO A 44 10.51 6.23 2.52
CA PRO A 44 9.67 5.09 2.14
C PRO A 44 8.31 5.09 2.82
N PHE A 45 7.42 4.24 2.31
CA PHE A 45 6.09 3.99 2.87
C PHE A 45 5.97 2.61 3.48
N ILE A 46 5.08 2.49 4.45
CA ILE A 46 4.51 1.24 4.94
C ILE A 46 3.02 1.23 4.67
N GLY A 47 2.42 0.04 4.59
CA GLY A 47 1.00 -0.06 4.27
C GLY A 47 0.35 -1.34 4.76
N HIS A 48 -0.98 -1.30 4.85
CA HIS A 48 -1.79 -2.48 5.07
C HIS A 48 -3.04 -2.45 4.18
N ARG A 49 -3.54 -3.64 3.84
CA ARG A 49 -4.73 -3.81 3.03
C ARG A 49 -5.98 -3.53 3.85
N LEU A 50 -6.86 -2.67 3.36
CA LEU A 50 -8.15 -2.38 3.99
C LEU A 50 -9.24 -3.38 3.59
N GLY A 51 -9.16 -3.90 2.37
CA GLY A 51 -10.14 -4.78 1.76
C GLY A 51 -10.26 -4.51 0.28
N SER A 52 -11.44 -4.75 -0.30
CA SER A 52 -11.70 -4.50 -1.72
C SER A 52 -12.98 -3.68 -1.91
N VAL A 53 -12.95 -2.83 -2.94
CA VAL A 53 -14.08 -2.03 -3.40
C VAL A 53 -14.15 -2.16 -4.92
N ASN A 54 -15.30 -2.58 -5.48
CA ASN A 54 -15.47 -2.77 -6.94
C ASN A 54 -14.35 -3.61 -7.57
N GLN A 55 -13.97 -4.71 -6.94
CA GLN A 55 -12.90 -5.62 -7.38
C GLN A 55 -11.48 -4.99 -7.38
N LEU A 56 -11.33 -3.82 -6.80
CA LEU A 56 -10.04 -3.18 -6.57
C LEU A 56 -9.59 -3.42 -5.14
N ASP A 57 -8.34 -3.79 -4.94
CA ASP A 57 -7.76 -3.84 -3.60
C ASP A 57 -7.44 -2.43 -3.12
N VAL A 58 -7.70 -2.18 -1.84
CA VAL A 58 -7.53 -0.87 -1.23
C VAL A 58 -6.53 -0.97 -0.09
N TYR A 59 -5.52 -0.11 -0.14
CA TYR A 59 -4.49 -0.01 0.89
C TYR A 59 -4.48 1.36 1.55
N GLU A 60 -4.30 1.38 2.85
CA GLU A 60 -3.84 2.55 3.58
C GLU A 60 -2.31 2.49 3.64
N ILE A 61 -1.66 3.59 3.28
CA ILE A 61 -0.21 3.74 3.41
C ILE A 61 0.13 4.98 4.21
N CYS A 62 1.27 4.95 4.91
CA CYS A 62 1.87 6.14 5.50
C CYS A 62 3.38 6.12 5.30
N SER A 63 3.98 7.31 5.16
CA SER A 63 5.43 7.46 5.16
C SER A 63 6.04 7.03 6.50
N GLU A 64 7.27 6.55 6.50
CA GLU A 64 7.94 6.07 7.73
C GLU A 64 8.14 7.16 8.79
N ASP A 65 8.05 8.43 8.41
CA ASP A 65 8.04 9.57 9.33
C ASP A 65 6.62 10.01 9.74
N PHE A 66 5.57 9.27 9.31
CA PHE A 66 4.15 9.48 9.61
C PHE A 66 3.57 10.84 9.17
N LYS A 67 4.18 11.51 8.21
CA LYS A 67 3.72 12.81 7.72
C LYS A 67 2.84 12.74 6.48
N ASP A 68 3.03 11.75 5.62
CA ASP A 68 2.24 11.55 4.40
C ASP A 68 1.39 10.28 4.54
N TRP A 69 0.08 10.45 4.48
CA TRP A 69 -0.92 9.38 4.60
C TRP A 69 -1.80 9.35 3.36
N ARG A 70 -1.99 8.16 2.77
CA ARG A 70 -2.81 8.00 1.57
C ARG A 70 -3.60 6.72 1.57
N ILE A 71 -4.72 6.75 0.81
CA ILE A 71 -5.46 5.55 0.41
C ILE A 71 -5.16 5.30 -1.06
N LEU A 72 -4.76 4.07 -1.39
CA LEU A 72 -4.43 3.65 -2.75
C LEU A 72 -5.36 2.53 -3.21
N PHE A 73 -5.74 2.57 -4.48
CA PHE A 73 -6.57 1.58 -5.15
C PHE A 73 -5.73 0.82 -6.18
N PHE A 74 -5.82 -0.52 -6.17
CA PHE A 74 -5.06 -1.39 -7.04
C PHE A 74 -5.96 -2.27 -7.89
N ASP A 75 -5.68 -2.36 -9.20
CA ASP A 75 -6.21 -3.39 -10.10
C ASP A 75 -5.13 -4.46 -10.32
N LEU A 76 -5.40 -5.68 -9.84
CA LEU A 76 -4.43 -6.79 -9.76
C LEU A 76 -4.25 -7.56 -11.07
N TYR A 77 -5.06 -7.30 -12.08
CA TYR A 77 -5.21 -8.20 -13.23
C TYR A 77 -4.44 -7.72 -14.47
N TRP A 78 -3.24 -7.19 -14.26
CA TRP A 78 -2.38 -6.71 -15.34
C TRP A 78 -1.06 -7.47 -15.38
N LEU A 79 -0.53 -7.70 -16.60
CA LEU A 79 0.77 -8.38 -16.77
C LEU A 79 1.95 -7.56 -16.24
N GLN A 80 1.85 -6.24 -16.35
CA GLN A 80 2.89 -5.32 -15.94
C GLN A 80 2.33 -4.28 -14.98
N LYS A 81 3.16 -3.87 -14.02
CA LYS A 81 2.81 -2.78 -13.11
C LYS A 81 2.92 -1.42 -13.81
N ASP A 82 2.13 -0.47 -13.34
CA ASP A 82 2.28 0.93 -13.73
C ASP A 82 3.67 1.47 -13.35
N LYS A 83 4.19 2.35 -14.21
CA LYS A 83 5.49 3.01 -14.05
C LYS A 83 5.39 4.39 -13.43
N TYR A 84 4.18 4.80 -13.07
CA TYR A 84 3.87 6.12 -12.53
C TYR A 84 3.63 6.04 -11.04
N ALA A 85 3.90 7.15 -10.33
CA ALA A 85 3.56 7.31 -8.92
C ALA A 85 2.35 8.24 -8.76
N PRO A 86 1.58 8.10 -7.67
CA PRO A 86 0.59 9.10 -7.29
C PRO A 86 1.19 10.50 -7.16
N SER A 87 0.36 11.52 -7.37
CA SER A 87 0.78 12.92 -7.34
C SER A 87 1.58 13.25 -6.07
N GLY A 88 2.71 13.92 -6.26
CA GLY A 88 3.62 14.29 -5.17
C GLY A 88 4.54 13.17 -4.68
N LEU A 89 4.48 11.97 -5.27
CA LEU A 89 5.36 10.86 -4.94
C LEU A 89 6.25 10.48 -6.12
N THR A 90 7.27 9.67 -5.84
CA THR A 90 8.16 9.07 -6.85
C THR A 90 8.27 7.55 -6.64
N LEU A 91 8.68 6.83 -7.69
CA LEU A 91 9.04 5.42 -7.62
C LEU A 91 10.56 5.26 -7.62
N SER A 92 11.08 4.60 -6.59
CA SER A 92 12.48 4.16 -6.57
C SER A 92 12.62 2.87 -7.38
N LEU A 93 13.35 2.92 -8.49
CA LEU A 93 13.49 1.79 -9.41
C LEU A 93 14.71 0.88 -9.10
N ASN A 94 15.59 1.31 -8.21
CA ASN A 94 16.90 0.70 -7.99
C ASN A 94 17.00 -0.18 -6.74
N ASP A 95 15.96 -0.22 -5.92
CA ASP A 95 16.02 -0.95 -4.66
C ASP A 95 15.42 -2.35 -4.77
N CYS A 96 16.11 -3.32 -4.15
CA CYS A 96 15.47 -4.58 -3.83
C CYS A 96 14.26 -4.30 -2.93
N PRO A 97 13.07 -4.78 -3.28
CA PRO A 97 11.88 -4.47 -2.52
C PRO A 97 12.01 -5.01 -1.09
N LEU A 98 12.09 -4.10 -0.12
CA LEU A 98 11.87 -4.42 1.27
C LEU A 98 10.36 -4.68 1.46
N ILE A 99 10.03 -5.52 2.42
CA ILE A 99 8.62 -5.74 2.75
C ILE A 99 8.09 -4.46 3.40
N SER A 100 7.26 -3.74 2.67
CA SER A 100 6.72 -2.44 3.08
C SER A 100 5.20 -2.45 3.24
N ALA A 101 4.53 -3.55 2.89
CA ALA A 101 3.08 -3.66 3.06
C ALA A 101 2.69 -5.09 3.42
N ILE A 102 1.59 -5.22 4.15
CA ILE A 102 0.96 -6.48 4.51
C ILE A 102 -0.40 -6.59 3.82
N ASN A 103 -0.68 -7.75 3.25
CA ASN A 103 -1.97 -8.05 2.60
C ASN A 103 -3.03 -8.47 3.63
N LYS A 104 -3.10 -7.73 4.74
CA LYS A 104 -4.01 -7.98 5.84
C LYS A 104 -4.37 -6.68 6.54
N PHE A 105 -5.64 -6.54 6.92
CA PHE A 105 -6.10 -5.40 7.70
C PHE A 105 -5.54 -5.42 9.13
N SER A 106 -5.13 -4.25 9.61
CA SER A 106 -4.79 -4.03 11.01
C SER A 106 -5.54 -2.84 11.57
N SER A 107 -6.34 -3.09 12.60
CA SER A 107 -7.08 -2.02 13.32
C SER A 107 -6.16 -1.07 14.09
N THR A 108 -4.94 -1.47 14.37
CA THR A 108 -3.94 -0.69 15.13
C THR A 108 -2.79 -0.18 14.27
N PHE A 109 -2.89 -0.35 12.93
CA PHE A 109 -1.90 0.20 11.99
C PHE A 109 -1.66 1.70 12.23
N PRO A 110 -0.42 2.18 12.25
CA PRO A 110 0.83 1.48 11.90
C PRO A 110 1.56 0.81 13.09
N ASN A 111 1.03 0.87 14.30
CA ASN A 111 1.75 0.48 15.53
C ASN A 111 2.12 -1.01 15.58
N ASP A 112 1.32 -1.88 14.98
CA ASP A 112 1.54 -3.31 14.93
C ASP A 112 2.15 -3.80 13.61
N PHE A 113 2.59 -2.88 12.75
CA PHE A 113 3.11 -3.21 11.42
C PHE A 113 4.28 -4.20 11.49
N LEU A 114 5.26 -3.95 12.35
CA LEU A 114 6.44 -4.81 12.48
C LEU A 114 6.09 -6.25 12.91
N PRO A 115 5.32 -6.49 14.00
CA PRO A 115 4.89 -7.83 14.36
C PRO A 115 4.12 -8.55 13.26
N LEU A 116 3.24 -7.85 12.55
CA LEU A 116 2.43 -8.45 11.47
C LEU A 116 3.27 -8.82 10.25
N VAL A 117 4.25 -8.00 9.88
CA VAL A 117 5.19 -8.33 8.80
C VAL A 117 6.02 -9.55 9.19
N MET A 118 6.52 -9.61 10.41
CA MET A 118 7.28 -10.77 10.89
C MET A 118 6.46 -12.06 10.85
N ASP A 119 5.19 -12.00 11.24
CA ASP A 119 4.28 -13.13 11.20
C ASP A 119 3.96 -13.57 9.76
N ALA A 120 3.62 -12.62 8.89
CA ALA A 120 3.27 -12.89 7.49
C ALA A 120 4.44 -13.45 6.67
N THR A 121 5.68 -13.12 7.01
CA THR A 121 6.87 -13.54 6.26
C THR A 121 7.62 -14.70 6.89
N LYS A 122 7.24 -15.12 8.08
CA LYS A 122 7.90 -16.17 8.86
C LYS A 122 8.08 -17.48 8.08
N ASP A 123 7.04 -17.89 7.34
CA ASP A 123 7.05 -19.15 6.59
C ASP A 123 7.72 -19.03 5.22
N LEU A 124 7.86 -17.80 4.69
CA LEU A 124 8.39 -17.55 3.35
C LEU A 124 9.91 -17.32 3.34
N LEU A 125 10.41 -16.53 4.27
CA LEU A 125 11.79 -16.02 4.25
C LEU A 125 12.63 -16.48 5.44
N GLY A 126 11.99 -17.03 6.48
CA GLY A 126 12.64 -17.30 7.76
C GLY A 126 12.91 -16.02 8.57
N LEU A 127 12.99 -16.18 9.89
CA LEU A 127 13.13 -15.03 10.82
C LEU A 127 14.39 -14.19 10.60
N THR A 128 15.51 -14.82 10.20
CA THR A 128 16.77 -14.11 9.98
C THR A 128 16.69 -13.16 8.78
N ALA A 129 16.10 -13.61 7.69
CA ALA A 129 15.91 -12.78 6.50
C ALA A 129 14.95 -11.59 6.77
N VAL A 130 13.89 -11.83 7.52
CA VAL A 130 12.96 -10.76 7.92
C VAL A 130 13.65 -9.68 8.75
N ARG A 131 14.48 -10.07 9.72
CA ARG A 131 15.22 -9.11 10.55
C ARG A 131 16.14 -8.19 9.76
N THR A 132 16.71 -8.66 8.67
CA THR A 132 17.62 -7.85 7.84
C THR A 132 16.87 -6.91 6.88
N THR A 133 15.60 -7.16 6.63
CA THR A 133 14.80 -6.39 5.67
C THR A 133 13.88 -5.34 6.32
N ILE A 134 13.62 -5.45 7.62
CA ILE A 134 12.73 -4.54 8.34
C ILE A 134 13.53 -3.39 8.93
N ARG A 135 13.11 -2.18 8.63
CA ARG A 135 13.70 -0.95 9.17
C ARG A 135 13.13 -0.63 10.55
N GLU A 136 13.93 0.03 11.39
CA GLU A 136 13.41 0.62 12.62
C GLU A 136 12.50 1.81 12.30
N ILE A 137 11.33 1.83 12.88
CA ILE A 137 10.33 2.88 12.73
C ILE A 137 9.91 3.34 14.12
N ASP A 138 9.89 4.64 14.34
CA ASP A 138 9.43 5.23 15.61
C ASP A 138 7.89 5.36 15.59
N TYR A 139 7.20 4.34 16.05
CA TYR A 139 5.75 4.32 16.12
C TYR A 139 5.14 5.27 17.16
N SER A 140 5.94 5.82 18.07
CA SER A 140 5.46 6.77 19.09
C SER A 140 4.95 8.08 18.46
N LEU A 141 5.41 8.39 17.24
CA LEU A 141 5.01 9.58 16.48
C LEU A 141 3.78 9.35 15.59
N SER A 142 3.23 8.14 15.58
CA SER A 142 2.12 7.80 14.68
C SER A 142 0.84 8.52 15.06
N SER A 143 0.35 9.36 14.16
CA SER A 143 -0.98 9.96 14.25
C SER A 143 -1.55 10.20 12.85
N ARG A 144 -2.78 9.72 12.61
CA ARG A 144 -3.47 10.01 11.36
C ARG A 144 -3.97 11.45 11.36
N PRO A 145 -3.74 12.22 10.27
CA PRO A 145 -4.38 13.51 10.09
C PRO A 145 -5.92 13.39 10.08
N GLU A 146 -6.61 14.41 10.57
CA GLU A 146 -8.07 14.37 10.68
C GLU A 146 -8.76 14.18 9.32
N HIS A 147 -8.30 14.86 8.27
CA HIS A 147 -8.85 14.72 6.94
C HIS A 147 -8.65 13.30 6.37
N HIS A 148 -7.52 12.65 6.69
CA HIS A 148 -7.26 11.27 6.29
C HIS A 148 -8.20 10.30 7.03
N ASN A 149 -8.45 10.51 8.31
CA ASN A 149 -9.41 9.72 9.08
C ASN A 149 -10.82 9.78 8.49
N ALA A 150 -11.24 10.93 7.98
CA ALA A 150 -12.54 11.08 7.32
C ALA A 150 -12.63 10.23 6.05
N ILE A 151 -11.58 10.22 5.22
CA ILE A 151 -11.49 9.39 4.01
C ILE A 151 -11.47 7.90 4.40
N LEU A 152 -10.65 7.52 5.36
CA LEU A 152 -10.54 6.14 5.84
C LEU A 152 -11.87 5.58 6.32
N LYS A 153 -12.63 6.34 7.09
CA LYS A 153 -13.96 5.94 7.57
C LYS A 153 -14.94 5.68 6.43
N LYS A 154 -14.93 6.52 5.40
CA LYS A 154 -15.76 6.32 4.19
C LYS A 154 -15.40 5.02 3.47
N ILE A 155 -14.11 4.78 3.23
CA ILE A 155 -13.63 3.58 2.56
C ILE A 155 -13.99 2.31 3.36
N LEU A 156 -13.82 2.32 4.66
CA LEU A 156 -14.17 1.17 5.51
C LEU A 156 -15.67 0.85 5.48
N VAL A 157 -16.52 1.85 5.32
CA VAL A 157 -17.98 1.63 5.14
C VAL A 157 -18.24 0.97 3.79
N GLU A 158 -17.62 1.43 2.70
CA GLU A 158 -17.78 0.85 1.35
C GLU A 158 -17.30 -0.60 1.31
N VAL A 159 -16.13 -0.89 1.87
CA VAL A 159 -15.58 -2.25 1.98
C VAL A 159 -16.54 -3.18 2.71
N ARG A 160 -17.13 -2.76 3.81
CA ARG A 160 -18.10 -3.55 4.58
C ARG A 160 -19.42 -3.76 3.84
N ALA A 161 -19.89 -2.74 3.12
CA ALA A 161 -21.14 -2.83 2.34
C ALA A 161 -21.05 -3.85 1.20
N GLU A 162 -19.87 -4.04 0.60
CA GLU A 162 -19.64 -5.06 -0.42
C GLU A 162 -19.48 -6.48 0.16
N GLY A 163 -19.48 -6.64 1.47
CA GLY A 163 -19.25 -7.92 2.13
C GLY A 163 -17.82 -8.45 2.03
N ILE A 164 -16.92 -7.65 1.50
CA ILE A 164 -15.48 -7.92 1.41
C ILE A 164 -14.81 -7.13 2.53
N GLY A 165 -14.93 -7.68 3.74
CA GLY A 165 -14.40 -7.02 4.93
C GLY A 165 -12.88 -7.06 5.02
N PRO A 166 -12.32 -6.32 6.00
CA PRO A 166 -10.87 -6.29 6.25
C PRO A 166 -10.27 -7.65 6.61
N ASP A 167 -11.10 -8.58 7.07
CA ASP A 167 -10.72 -9.93 7.47
C ASP A 167 -11.02 -10.98 6.38
N GLY A 168 -11.47 -10.53 5.23
CA GLY A 168 -11.83 -11.39 4.10
C GLY A 168 -10.67 -11.82 3.23
#